data_6669a565ae5202011e80afc742373942
#
_entry.id   6669a565ae5202011e80afc742373942
#
_cell.length_a   1.000
_cell.length_b   1.000
_cell.length_c   1.000
_cell.angle_alpha   90.00
_cell.angle_beta   90.00
_cell.angle_gamma   90.00
#
_symmetry.space_group_name_H-M   'P 1'
#
loop_
_entity.id
_entity.type
_entity.pdbx_description
1 polymer ?
#
loop_
_entity_poly.entity_id
_entity_poly.type
_entity_poly.pdbx_seq_one_letter_code
_entity_poly.pdbx_strand_id
1 'polypeptide(L)'
;MDLNEELRKRHGITKLSNLHHAELTPSMLPQSIGHYRGWIYDRHSFTLDQVRAFVYNASLSCVSAAQIYGLPLLLEERPQQTHLSVRHSRGMHHSKLRRFDDVCIHWEPVLSAEEERTHVASIGTVLERVLVCMPLKVSLPMLDAARNRGLYDISTLTLPISGSRVSHLREAIGLSTDRARSILETVARLQLIDMGLTPEVGVWIEGVGEVDMIILDFIVIEVDGWAFHSSKEQREKDLKRDRELLRRGYVVLRFTYDDVMNGDFAREVPESVKAVRGLVLHAEAGGLVWFCGPGVLRVVGCYWWCCAHWRAYWLGESQPSALWGCSSL
;
A
#
# COMPACT_ATOMS: atom_id res chain seq x y z
N MET A 1 -10.60 -5.18 46.45
CA MET A 1 -10.82 -6.11 45.33
C MET A 1 -9.86 -5.70 44.21
N ASP A 2 -9.11 -6.62 43.67
CA ASP A 2 -8.25 -6.35 42.51
C ASP A 2 -9.13 -6.40 41.22
N LEU A 3 -9.36 -5.24 40.65
CA LEU A 3 -10.15 -5.10 39.41
C LEU A 3 -9.53 -5.87 38.25
N ASN A 4 -8.21 -6.00 38.20
CA ASN A 4 -7.53 -6.78 37.18
C ASN A 4 -7.83 -8.28 37.34
N GLU A 5 -7.94 -8.77 38.55
CA GLU A 5 -8.31 -10.15 38.82
C GLU A 5 -9.77 -10.42 38.43
N GLU A 6 -10.69 -9.50 38.74
CA GLU A 6 -12.08 -9.62 38.34
C GLU A 6 -12.27 -9.58 36.81
N LEU A 7 -11.50 -8.72 36.12
CA LEU A 7 -11.51 -8.70 34.64
C LEU A 7 -10.96 -10.00 34.07
N ARG A 8 -9.88 -10.58 34.62
CA ARG A 8 -9.33 -11.87 34.16
C ARG A 8 -10.36 -13.01 34.30
N LYS A 9 -11.12 -13.05 35.40
CA LYS A 9 -12.22 -14.03 35.57
C LYS A 9 -13.32 -13.86 34.53
N ARG A 10 -13.45 -12.69 33.91
CA ARG A 10 -14.48 -12.32 32.91
C ARG A 10 -13.90 -12.14 31.50
N HIS A 11 -12.80 -12.83 31.20
CA HIS A 11 -12.12 -12.77 29.90
C HIS A 11 -11.66 -11.35 29.49
N GLY A 12 -11.35 -10.51 30.46
CA GLY A 12 -10.75 -9.18 30.23
C GLY A 12 -11.72 -8.05 29.91
N ILE A 13 -13.03 -8.30 29.80
CA ILE A 13 -14.05 -7.28 29.50
C ILE A 13 -15.36 -7.55 30.23
N THR A 14 -15.98 -6.50 30.78
CA THR A 14 -17.31 -6.62 31.44
C THR A 14 -18.01 -5.27 31.50
N LYS A 15 -19.31 -5.29 31.81
CA LYS A 15 -20.03 -4.05 32.16
C LYS A 15 -19.65 -3.59 33.55
N LEU A 16 -19.48 -2.29 33.74
CA LEU A 16 -19.21 -1.70 35.04
C LEU A 16 -20.32 -2.04 36.04
N SER A 17 -21.57 -2.11 35.59
CA SER A 17 -22.74 -2.52 36.41
C SER A 17 -22.70 -3.96 36.91
N ASN A 18 -21.89 -4.82 36.31
CA ASN A 18 -21.75 -6.22 36.75
C ASN A 18 -20.74 -6.37 37.91
N LEU A 19 -20.02 -5.31 38.21
CA LEU A 19 -19.18 -5.24 39.37
C LEU A 19 -20.08 -4.67 40.51
N HIS A 20 -20.39 -5.44 41.49
CA HIS A 20 -21.26 -5.07 42.63
C HIS A 20 -20.70 -3.94 43.51
N HIS A 21 -20.10 -2.91 42.90
CA HIS A 21 -19.52 -1.74 43.55
C HIS A 21 -20.27 -0.48 43.09
N ALA A 22 -21.23 -0.08 43.90
CA ALA A 22 -22.12 1.08 43.60
C ALA A 22 -21.39 2.43 43.48
N GLU A 23 -20.09 2.51 43.82
CA GLU A 23 -19.33 3.75 43.89
C GLU A 23 -18.18 3.86 42.85
N LEU A 24 -17.94 2.83 42.03
CA LEU A 24 -16.87 2.89 41.03
C LEU A 24 -17.26 3.82 39.87
N THR A 25 -16.54 4.93 39.75
CA THR A 25 -16.63 5.82 38.60
C THR A 25 -15.47 5.60 37.64
N PRO A 26 -15.61 5.94 36.34
CA PRO A 26 -14.52 5.80 35.38
C PRO A 26 -13.22 6.51 35.77
N SER A 27 -13.30 7.61 36.55
CA SER A 27 -12.15 8.37 37.02
C SER A 27 -11.32 7.65 38.09
N MET A 28 -11.88 6.62 38.72
CA MET A 28 -11.22 5.81 39.75
C MET A 28 -10.51 4.57 39.20
N LEU A 29 -10.63 4.34 37.87
CA LEU A 29 -10.04 3.14 37.27
C LEU A 29 -8.52 3.27 37.14
N PRO A 30 -7.76 2.21 37.43
CA PRO A 30 -6.33 2.15 37.14
C PRO A 30 -6.01 2.39 35.65
N GLN A 31 -4.81 2.89 35.35
CA GLN A 31 -4.37 3.13 33.97
C GLN A 31 -4.39 1.86 33.09
N SER A 32 -4.23 0.67 33.69
CA SER A 32 -4.30 -0.63 33.00
C SER A 32 -5.73 -0.96 32.53
N ILE A 33 -6.75 -0.29 33.08
CA ILE A 33 -8.15 -0.56 32.77
C ILE A 33 -8.72 0.58 31.91
N GLY A 34 -9.26 0.21 30.75
CA GLY A 34 -9.98 1.11 29.88
C GLY A 34 -11.47 1.17 30.22
N HIS A 35 -12.11 2.27 29.89
CA HIS A 35 -13.56 2.44 29.98
C HIS A 35 -14.15 2.90 28.64
N TYR A 36 -15.25 2.27 28.25
CA TYR A 36 -16.00 2.67 27.06
C TYR A 36 -17.50 2.44 27.27
N ARG A 37 -18.29 3.52 27.35
CA ARG A 37 -19.77 3.50 27.39
C ARG A 37 -20.37 2.48 28.37
N GLY A 38 -19.86 2.48 29.61
CA GLY A 38 -20.34 1.57 30.67
C GLY A 38 -19.69 0.18 30.66
N TRP A 39 -18.74 -0.06 29.76
CA TRP A 39 -17.91 -1.24 29.77
C TRP A 39 -16.51 -0.90 30.26
N ILE A 40 -15.89 -1.82 30.99
CA ILE A 40 -14.49 -1.76 31.39
C ILE A 40 -13.73 -2.93 30.77
N TYR A 41 -12.46 -2.71 30.47
CA TYR A 41 -11.63 -3.71 29.81
C TYR A 41 -10.15 -3.57 30.21
N ASP A 42 -9.44 -4.67 30.16
CA ASP A 42 -7.99 -4.70 30.31
C ASP A 42 -7.31 -4.19 29.04
N ARG A 43 -6.58 -3.07 29.14
CA ARG A 43 -5.86 -2.43 28.02
C ARG A 43 -4.68 -3.25 27.48
N HIS A 44 -4.18 -4.23 28.24
CA HIS A 44 -3.15 -5.15 27.76
C HIS A 44 -3.73 -6.25 26.86
N SER A 45 -5.02 -6.58 27.06
CA SER A 45 -5.71 -7.64 26.31
C SER A 45 -6.52 -7.11 25.14
N PHE A 46 -7.03 -5.87 25.22
CA PHE A 46 -7.94 -5.30 24.21
C PHE A 46 -7.56 -3.87 23.82
N THR A 47 -7.60 -3.60 22.53
CA THR A 47 -7.62 -2.24 21.99
C THR A 47 -9.03 -1.65 22.11
N LEU A 48 -9.16 -0.33 22.08
CA LEU A 48 -10.47 0.34 22.09
C LEU A 48 -11.33 -0.10 20.89
N ASP A 49 -10.72 -0.33 19.73
CA ASP A 49 -11.43 -0.75 18.52
C ASP A 49 -12.04 -2.17 18.67
N GLN A 50 -11.30 -3.09 19.30
CA GLN A 50 -11.83 -4.42 19.64
C GLN A 50 -12.99 -4.33 20.65
N VAL A 51 -12.88 -3.44 21.64
CA VAL A 51 -13.97 -3.22 22.59
C VAL A 51 -15.20 -2.65 21.91
N ARG A 52 -15.03 -1.72 20.95
CA ARG A 52 -16.14 -1.21 20.14
C ARG A 52 -16.79 -2.35 19.34
N ALA A 53 -16.03 -3.16 18.66
CA ALA A 53 -16.54 -4.33 17.91
C ALA A 53 -17.41 -5.22 18.82
N PHE A 54 -16.91 -5.54 20.02
CA PHE A 54 -17.64 -6.33 21.00
C PHE A 54 -18.93 -5.64 21.48
N VAL A 55 -18.89 -4.36 21.86
CA VAL A 55 -20.05 -3.60 22.38
C VAL A 55 -21.14 -3.44 21.31
N TYR A 56 -20.76 -3.27 20.05
CA TYR A 56 -21.68 -3.19 18.93
C TYR A 56 -22.15 -4.57 18.45
N ASN A 57 -21.55 -5.64 18.97
CA ASN A 57 -21.74 -7.00 18.49
C ASN A 57 -21.54 -7.07 16.97
N ALA A 58 -20.43 -6.54 16.53
CA ALA A 58 -19.98 -6.40 15.15
C ALA A 58 -18.59 -7.01 15.00
N SER A 59 -18.10 -7.11 13.78
CA SER A 59 -16.75 -7.56 13.49
C SER A 59 -15.87 -6.37 13.11
N LEU A 60 -14.71 -6.23 13.74
CA LEU A 60 -13.69 -5.24 13.36
C LEU A 60 -13.28 -5.46 11.91
N SER A 61 -13.29 -4.42 11.09
CA SER A 61 -13.16 -4.56 9.64
C SER A 61 -12.42 -3.37 9.02
N CYS A 62 -12.31 -3.37 7.69
CA CYS A 62 -11.70 -2.29 6.93
C CYS A 62 -10.33 -1.90 7.53
N VAL A 63 -9.97 -0.62 7.52
CA VAL A 63 -8.68 -0.11 8.05
C VAL A 63 -8.49 -0.37 9.54
N SER A 64 -9.57 -0.50 10.32
CA SER A 64 -9.48 -0.80 11.75
C SER A 64 -9.02 -2.22 12.04
N ALA A 65 -9.18 -3.16 11.10
CA ALA A 65 -8.65 -4.51 11.21
C ALA A 65 -7.23 -4.68 10.65
N ALA A 66 -6.67 -3.65 10.01
CA ALA A 66 -5.37 -3.71 9.34
C ALA A 66 -4.26 -4.25 10.24
N GLN A 67 -4.18 -3.74 11.47
CA GLN A 67 -3.16 -4.14 12.43
C GLN A 67 -3.24 -5.63 12.81
N ILE A 68 -4.44 -6.21 12.87
CA ILE A 68 -4.64 -7.63 13.21
C ILE A 68 -3.99 -8.53 12.15
N TYR A 69 -4.06 -8.12 10.88
CA TYR A 69 -3.45 -8.83 9.76
C TYR A 69 -2.04 -8.34 9.42
N GLY A 70 -1.48 -7.43 10.24
CA GLY A 70 -0.17 -6.82 9.96
C GLY A 70 -0.14 -6.04 8.64
N LEU A 71 -1.29 -5.57 8.15
CA LEU A 71 -1.36 -4.78 6.94
C LEU A 71 -0.86 -3.36 7.19
N PRO A 72 -0.13 -2.76 6.25
CA PRO A 72 0.43 -1.44 6.43
C PRO A 72 -0.65 -0.35 6.34
N LEU A 73 -0.53 0.66 7.17
CA LEU A 73 -1.38 1.84 7.16
C LEU A 73 -0.54 3.06 7.50
N LEU A 74 -0.59 4.09 6.65
CA LEU A 74 0.04 5.38 6.94
C LEU A 74 -0.59 6.00 8.18
N LEU A 75 0.22 6.56 9.07
CA LEU A 75 -0.25 7.12 10.34
C LEU A 75 -1.23 8.27 10.13
N GLU A 76 -0.98 9.09 9.11
CA GLU A 76 -1.79 10.25 8.73
C GLU A 76 -3.18 9.85 8.20
N GLU A 77 -3.31 8.61 7.72
CA GLU A 77 -4.54 8.07 7.13
C GLU A 77 -5.36 7.21 8.10
N ARG A 78 -4.99 7.19 9.39
CA ARG A 78 -5.77 6.47 10.40
C ARG A 78 -7.12 7.14 10.58
N PRO A 79 -8.24 6.40 10.41
CA PRO A 79 -9.56 6.97 10.61
C PRO A 79 -9.79 7.29 12.09
N GLN A 80 -10.54 8.35 12.36
CA GLN A 80 -10.98 8.68 13.71
C GLN A 80 -12.06 7.73 14.24
N GLN A 81 -12.83 7.15 13.32
CA GLN A 81 -13.89 6.19 13.63
C GLN A 81 -13.38 4.76 13.51
N THR A 82 -13.88 3.88 14.36
CA THR A 82 -13.65 2.43 14.22
C THR A 82 -14.55 1.87 13.13
N HIS A 83 -13.98 1.19 12.16
CA HIS A 83 -14.70 0.54 11.07
C HIS A 83 -15.15 -0.86 11.47
N LEU A 84 -16.45 -1.09 11.42
CA LEU A 84 -17.10 -2.32 11.84
C LEU A 84 -17.96 -2.89 10.73
N SER A 85 -17.90 -4.20 10.51
CA SER A 85 -18.79 -4.94 9.61
C SER A 85 -19.91 -5.61 10.38
N VAL A 86 -21.13 -5.50 9.85
CA VAL A 86 -22.36 -6.05 10.43
C VAL A 86 -23.19 -6.70 9.33
N ARG A 87 -23.79 -7.84 9.61
CA ARG A 87 -24.70 -8.50 8.66
C ARG A 87 -25.91 -7.63 8.34
N HIS A 88 -26.29 -7.54 7.06
CA HIS A 88 -27.48 -6.79 6.59
C HIS A 88 -28.77 -7.11 7.34
N SER A 89 -28.98 -8.40 7.70
CA SER A 89 -30.17 -8.86 8.41
C SER A 89 -30.23 -8.40 9.86
N ARG A 90 -29.15 -7.84 10.40
CA ARG A 90 -29.08 -7.40 11.78
C ARG A 90 -29.58 -5.95 11.90
N GLY A 91 -30.70 -5.75 12.59
CA GLY A 91 -31.13 -4.41 12.99
C GLY A 91 -30.13 -3.79 13.97
N MET A 92 -29.66 -2.58 13.67
CA MET A 92 -28.86 -1.76 14.58
C MET A 92 -29.67 -0.52 14.98
N HIS A 93 -29.99 -0.42 16.27
CA HIS A 93 -30.74 0.72 16.81
C HIS A 93 -29.85 1.61 17.65
N HIS A 94 -30.07 2.92 17.54
CA HIS A 94 -29.47 3.89 18.44
C HIS A 94 -29.87 3.60 19.89
N SER A 95 -28.88 3.66 20.79
CA SER A 95 -29.10 3.58 22.23
C SER A 95 -28.08 4.46 22.95
N LYS A 96 -28.21 4.61 24.26
CA LYS A 96 -27.19 5.30 25.06
C LYS A 96 -25.79 4.67 24.93
N LEU A 97 -25.72 3.38 24.59
CA LEU A 97 -24.49 2.63 24.39
C LEU A 97 -24.04 2.54 22.92
N ARG A 98 -24.92 2.87 21.96
CA ARG A 98 -24.65 2.78 20.51
C ARG A 98 -25.06 4.07 19.83
N ARG A 99 -24.14 5.02 19.73
CA ARG A 99 -24.40 6.36 19.18
C ARG A 99 -23.97 6.51 17.72
N PHE A 100 -23.11 5.65 17.20
CA PHE A 100 -22.54 5.70 15.85
C PHE A 100 -21.72 6.95 15.51
N ASP A 101 -21.37 7.78 16.48
CA ASP A 101 -20.52 8.95 16.31
C ASP A 101 -19.02 8.61 16.21
N ASP A 102 -18.63 7.49 16.81
CA ASP A 102 -17.24 6.98 16.85
C ASP A 102 -17.01 5.68 16.07
N VAL A 103 -17.99 5.26 15.26
CA VAL A 103 -17.92 4.05 14.44
C VAL A 103 -18.45 4.30 13.03
N CYS A 104 -17.80 3.66 12.04
CA CYS A 104 -18.24 3.54 10.66
C CYS A 104 -18.78 2.13 10.44
N ILE A 105 -20.07 1.98 10.11
CA ILE A 105 -20.70 0.67 9.94
C ILE A 105 -20.72 0.29 8.48
N HIS A 106 -20.15 -0.88 8.17
CA HIS A 106 -20.26 -1.56 6.89
C HIS A 106 -21.29 -2.67 6.98
N TRP A 107 -22.22 -2.67 6.05
CA TRP A 107 -23.27 -3.68 5.98
C TRP A 107 -22.84 -4.79 5.03
N GLU A 108 -22.74 -6.01 5.57
CA GLU A 108 -22.32 -7.19 4.80
C GLU A 108 -23.51 -8.08 4.47
N PRO A 109 -23.59 -8.59 3.24
CA PRO A 109 -24.60 -9.57 2.88
C PRO A 109 -24.44 -10.86 3.70
N VAL A 110 -23.20 -11.26 3.93
CA VAL A 110 -22.84 -12.45 4.72
C VAL A 110 -21.64 -12.15 5.59
N LEU A 111 -21.67 -12.59 6.83
CA LEU A 111 -20.53 -12.75 7.71
C LEU A 111 -20.54 -14.20 8.18
N SER A 112 -19.38 -14.84 8.23
CA SER A 112 -19.26 -16.21 8.74
C SER A 112 -19.52 -16.25 10.25
N ALA A 113 -19.87 -17.41 10.76
CA ALA A 113 -20.03 -17.61 12.21
C ALA A 113 -18.73 -17.34 12.98
N GLU A 114 -17.58 -17.57 12.35
CA GLU A 114 -16.26 -17.29 12.92
C GLU A 114 -16.02 -15.79 13.05
N GLU A 115 -16.32 -15.00 12.01
CA GLU A 115 -16.19 -13.53 12.05
C GLU A 115 -17.11 -12.92 13.12
N GLU A 116 -18.32 -13.44 13.28
CA GLU A 116 -19.23 -12.98 14.34
C GLU A 116 -18.77 -13.40 15.73
N ARG A 117 -18.19 -14.59 15.87
CA ARG A 117 -17.70 -15.12 17.16
C ARG A 117 -16.41 -14.43 17.63
N THR A 118 -15.50 -14.17 16.71
CA THR A 118 -14.20 -13.53 17.02
C THR A 118 -14.28 -12.02 17.10
N HIS A 119 -15.38 -11.44 16.61
CA HIS A 119 -15.52 -9.99 16.41
C HIS A 119 -14.45 -9.40 15.49
N VAL A 120 -13.90 -10.18 14.56
CA VAL A 120 -12.92 -9.78 13.55
C VAL A 120 -13.38 -10.32 12.20
N ALA A 121 -13.50 -9.43 11.22
CA ALA A 121 -13.81 -9.82 9.84
C ALA A 121 -12.62 -10.56 9.21
N SER A 122 -12.90 -11.49 8.31
CA SER A 122 -11.87 -12.18 7.52
C SER A 122 -11.05 -11.22 6.68
N ILE A 123 -9.84 -11.60 6.31
CA ILE A 123 -8.98 -10.74 5.50
C ILE A 123 -9.64 -10.36 4.16
N GLY A 124 -10.41 -11.26 3.56
CA GLY A 124 -11.19 -10.98 2.35
C GLY A 124 -12.20 -9.86 2.59
N THR A 125 -13.06 -9.99 3.61
CA THR A 125 -14.02 -8.95 4.01
C THR A 125 -13.32 -7.62 4.32
N VAL A 126 -12.18 -7.66 5.03
CA VAL A 126 -11.39 -6.46 5.36
C VAL A 126 -10.93 -5.75 4.10
N LEU A 127 -10.29 -6.44 3.15
CA LEU A 127 -9.76 -5.87 1.92
C LEU A 127 -10.87 -5.36 1.00
N GLU A 128 -11.96 -6.10 0.84
CA GLU A 128 -13.12 -5.65 0.08
C GLU A 128 -13.69 -4.34 0.64
N ARG A 129 -13.78 -4.23 1.97
CA ARG A 129 -14.27 -2.99 2.61
C ARG A 129 -13.28 -1.85 2.48
N VAL A 130 -11.98 -2.08 2.63
CA VAL A 130 -10.94 -1.08 2.40
C VAL A 130 -11.01 -0.54 0.98
N LEU A 131 -11.07 -1.41 -0.03
CA LEU A 131 -11.14 -1.05 -1.45
C LEU A 131 -12.38 -0.22 -1.80
N VAL A 132 -13.49 -0.41 -1.08
CA VAL A 132 -14.74 0.33 -1.30
C VAL A 132 -14.80 1.63 -0.49
N CYS A 133 -14.21 1.64 0.70
CA CYS A 133 -14.38 2.72 1.68
C CYS A 133 -13.26 3.76 1.63
N MET A 134 -12.04 3.34 1.33
CA MET A 134 -10.86 4.17 1.45
C MET A 134 -10.32 4.63 0.09
N PRO A 135 -9.64 5.77 0.03
CA PRO A 135 -8.99 6.21 -1.19
C PRO A 135 -7.86 5.25 -1.61
N LEU A 136 -7.49 5.28 -2.89
CA LEU A 136 -6.53 4.36 -3.50
C LEU A 136 -5.18 4.35 -2.79
N LYS A 137 -4.70 5.51 -2.36
CA LYS A 137 -3.44 5.65 -1.59
C LYS A 137 -3.42 4.90 -0.25
N VAL A 138 -4.60 4.55 0.29
CA VAL A 138 -4.73 3.75 1.52
C VAL A 138 -5.02 2.29 1.19
N SER A 139 -5.95 2.05 0.27
CA SER A 139 -6.42 0.71 -0.04
C SER A 139 -5.41 -0.12 -0.81
N LEU A 140 -4.69 0.48 -1.76
CA LEU A 140 -3.74 -0.24 -2.61
C LEU A 140 -2.53 -0.79 -1.85
N PRO A 141 -1.86 -0.03 -0.94
CA PRO A 141 -0.77 -0.58 -0.14
C PRO A 141 -1.18 -1.77 0.73
N MET A 142 -2.41 -1.76 1.26
CA MET A 142 -2.94 -2.87 2.04
C MET A 142 -3.18 -4.11 1.16
N LEU A 143 -3.74 -3.92 -0.04
CA LEU A 143 -3.96 -4.99 -1.00
C LEU A 143 -2.65 -5.58 -1.50
N ASP A 144 -1.69 -4.74 -1.90
CA ASP A 144 -0.37 -5.17 -2.35
C ASP A 144 0.36 -5.96 -1.26
N ALA A 145 0.36 -5.47 -0.02
CA ALA A 145 0.98 -6.16 1.10
C ALA A 145 0.32 -7.51 1.41
N ALA A 146 -1.00 -7.61 1.31
CA ALA A 146 -1.73 -8.86 1.49
C ALA A 146 -1.39 -9.89 0.40
N ARG A 147 -1.28 -9.45 -0.85
CA ARG A 147 -0.88 -10.28 -1.99
C ARG A 147 0.58 -10.71 -1.89
N ASN A 148 1.49 -9.78 -1.63
CA ASN A 148 2.93 -10.06 -1.48
C ASN A 148 3.20 -11.12 -0.41
N ARG A 149 2.44 -11.08 0.69
CA ARG A 149 2.55 -12.06 1.79
C ARG A 149 1.75 -13.35 1.57
N GLY A 150 1.07 -13.51 0.45
CA GLY A 150 0.22 -14.66 0.16
C GLY A 150 -1.00 -14.78 1.11
N LEU A 151 -1.43 -13.68 1.73
CA LEU A 151 -2.59 -13.67 2.63
C LEU A 151 -3.91 -13.55 1.88
N TYR A 152 -3.89 -13.11 0.63
CA TYR A 152 -5.08 -12.89 -0.17
C TYR A 152 -4.83 -13.17 -1.65
N ASP A 153 -5.70 -13.98 -2.23
CA ASP A 153 -5.75 -14.22 -3.68
C ASP A 153 -6.75 -13.27 -4.32
N ILE A 154 -6.27 -12.34 -5.12
CA ILE A 154 -7.10 -11.34 -5.80
C ILE A 154 -8.12 -11.96 -6.76
N SER A 155 -7.90 -13.19 -7.25
CA SER A 155 -8.83 -13.92 -8.10
C SER A 155 -10.13 -14.28 -7.37
N THR A 156 -10.11 -14.30 -6.03
CA THR A 156 -11.28 -14.58 -5.19
C THR A 156 -12.18 -13.36 -5.00
N LEU A 157 -11.71 -12.16 -5.40
CA LEU A 157 -12.47 -10.93 -5.26
C LEU A 157 -13.69 -10.92 -6.19
N THR A 158 -14.87 -10.88 -5.60
CA THR A 158 -16.13 -10.81 -6.37
C THR A 158 -16.48 -9.35 -6.62
N LEU A 159 -16.34 -8.91 -7.87
CA LEU A 159 -16.74 -7.57 -8.26
C LEU A 159 -18.27 -7.46 -8.36
N PRO A 160 -18.89 -6.42 -7.79
CA PRO A 160 -20.29 -6.12 -8.06
C PRO A 160 -20.46 -5.81 -9.56
N ILE A 161 -21.57 -6.25 -10.14
CA ILE A 161 -21.84 -6.11 -11.59
C ILE A 161 -22.02 -4.66 -11.99
N SER A 162 -22.55 -3.81 -11.09
CA SER A 162 -22.82 -2.39 -11.34
C SER A 162 -22.71 -1.56 -10.06
N GLY A 163 -22.53 -0.25 -10.23
CA GLY A 163 -22.48 0.73 -9.15
C GLY A 163 -21.31 1.72 -9.30
N SER A 164 -21.41 2.90 -8.71
CA SER A 164 -20.41 3.97 -8.80
C SER A 164 -19.03 3.59 -8.24
N ARG A 165 -18.96 2.55 -7.42
CA ARG A 165 -17.71 2.06 -6.79
C ARG A 165 -17.00 0.99 -7.61
N VAL A 166 -17.64 0.46 -8.67
CA VAL A 166 -17.05 -0.62 -9.50
C VAL A 166 -15.83 -0.14 -10.27
N SER A 167 -15.86 1.10 -10.77
CA SER A 167 -14.71 1.70 -11.47
C SER A 167 -13.48 1.77 -10.56
N HIS A 168 -13.65 2.26 -9.34
CA HIS A 168 -12.58 2.36 -8.37
C HIS A 168 -12.01 0.99 -7.96
N LEU A 169 -12.87 0.00 -7.78
CA LEU A 169 -12.44 -1.38 -7.52
C LEU A 169 -11.63 -1.96 -8.68
N ARG A 170 -12.10 -1.78 -9.92
CA ARG A 170 -11.36 -2.23 -11.12
C ARG A 170 -10.02 -1.55 -11.27
N GLU A 171 -9.96 -0.24 -11.00
CA GLU A 171 -8.73 0.52 -10.98
C GLU A 171 -7.75 -0.02 -9.94
N ALA A 172 -8.18 -0.21 -8.69
CA ALA A 172 -7.36 -0.76 -7.63
C ALA A 172 -6.82 -2.16 -7.97
N ILE A 173 -7.67 -3.03 -8.55
CA ILE A 173 -7.28 -4.38 -8.97
C ILE A 173 -6.27 -4.31 -10.12
N GLY A 174 -6.51 -3.45 -11.12
CA GLY A 174 -5.62 -3.28 -12.26
C GLY A 174 -4.25 -2.71 -11.89
N LEU A 175 -4.20 -1.89 -10.84
CA LEU A 175 -2.97 -1.30 -10.32
C LEU A 175 -2.26 -2.17 -9.28
N SER A 176 -2.94 -3.18 -8.71
CA SER A 176 -2.36 -3.98 -7.63
C SER A 176 -1.29 -4.94 -8.13
N THR A 177 -0.22 -5.07 -7.34
CA THR A 177 0.89 -6.01 -7.57
C THR A 177 1.21 -6.79 -6.30
N ASP A 178 1.76 -7.98 -6.46
CA ASP A 178 2.33 -8.79 -5.38
C ASP A 178 3.84 -8.55 -5.20
N ARG A 179 4.43 -7.65 -6.02
CA ARG A 179 5.86 -7.37 -6.01
C ARG A 179 6.28 -6.20 -5.13
N ALA A 180 5.36 -5.31 -4.76
CA ALA A 180 5.63 -4.22 -3.82
C ALA A 180 5.84 -4.80 -2.40
N ARG A 181 6.98 -4.50 -1.79
CA ARG A 181 7.39 -5.04 -0.48
C ARG A 181 7.12 -4.09 0.68
N SER A 182 6.89 -2.82 0.37
CA SER A 182 6.63 -1.79 1.35
C SER A 182 5.45 -0.89 0.96
N ILE A 183 4.89 -0.23 1.96
CA ILE A 183 3.87 0.82 1.74
C ILE A 183 4.42 1.96 0.89
N LEU A 184 5.70 2.32 1.12
CA LEU A 184 6.35 3.42 0.45
C LEU A 184 6.55 3.15 -1.04
N GLU A 185 6.92 1.92 -1.40
CA GLU A 185 7.00 1.48 -2.81
C GLU A 185 5.66 1.64 -3.53
N THR A 186 4.54 1.22 -2.88
CA THR A 186 3.21 1.38 -3.48
C THR A 186 2.83 2.85 -3.63
N VAL A 187 3.12 3.70 -2.63
CA VAL A 187 2.81 5.14 -2.70
C VAL A 187 3.63 5.83 -3.79
N ALA A 188 4.94 5.58 -3.85
CA ALA A 188 5.81 6.11 -4.90
C ALA A 188 5.37 5.65 -6.29
N ARG A 189 5.00 4.38 -6.42
CA ARG A 189 4.46 3.81 -7.67
C ARG A 189 3.20 4.50 -8.13
N LEU A 190 2.26 4.79 -7.23
CA LEU A 190 1.06 5.56 -7.57
C LEU A 190 1.42 6.96 -8.06
N GLN A 191 2.35 7.65 -7.41
CA GLN A 191 2.81 8.97 -7.87
C GLN A 191 3.45 8.91 -9.26
N LEU A 192 4.24 7.87 -9.57
CA LEU A 192 4.79 7.67 -10.92
C LEU A 192 3.68 7.48 -11.96
N ILE A 193 2.66 6.68 -11.64
CA ILE A 193 1.50 6.48 -12.53
C ILE A 193 0.73 7.79 -12.75
N ASP A 194 0.53 8.59 -11.70
CA ASP A 194 -0.11 9.91 -11.79
C ASP A 194 0.68 10.89 -12.67
N MET A 195 2.01 10.73 -12.75
CA MET A 195 2.89 11.47 -13.68
C MET A 195 2.85 10.91 -15.12
N GLY A 196 2.06 9.88 -15.40
CA GLY A 196 1.99 9.22 -16.71
C GLY A 196 3.16 8.28 -17.00
N LEU A 197 3.91 7.86 -15.99
CA LEU A 197 4.99 6.88 -16.11
C LEU A 197 4.46 5.47 -15.82
N THR A 198 5.09 4.47 -16.43
CA THR A 198 4.75 3.05 -16.20
C THR A 198 5.91 2.37 -15.49
N PRO A 199 5.88 2.26 -14.14
CA PRO A 199 6.94 1.61 -13.40
C PRO A 199 6.83 0.08 -13.47
N GLU A 200 7.94 -0.60 -13.74
CA GLU A 200 8.11 -2.04 -13.48
C GLU A 200 8.55 -2.22 -12.03
N VAL A 201 7.86 -3.09 -11.28
CA VAL A 201 8.03 -3.25 -9.82
C VAL A 201 8.79 -4.53 -9.51
N GLY A 202 9.71 -4.48 -8.54
CA GLY A 202 10.43 -5.65 -8.04
C GLY A 202 11.22 -6.34 -9.14
N VAL A 203 12.04 -5.60 -9.87
CA VAL A 203 12.78 -6.11 -11.02
C VAL A 203 14.12 -6.72 -10.58
N TRP A 204 14.33 -7.97 -10.95
CA TRP A 204 15.60 -8.65 -10.69
C TRP A 204 16.62 -8.30 -11.76
N ILE A 205 17.76 -7.72 -11.36
CA ILE A 205 18.89 -7.42 -12.24
C ILE A 205 20.04 -8.37 -11.88
N GLU A 206 20.51 -9.14 -12.86
CA GLU A 206 21.59 -10.09 -12.63
C GLU A 206 22.87 -9.40 -12.12
N GLY A 207 23.47 -9.93 -11.04
CA GLY A 207 24.67 -9.37 -10.41
C GLY A 207 24.44 -8.14 -9.52
N VAL A 208 23.20 -7.64 -9.46
CA VAL A 208 22.77 -6.52 -8.61
C VAL A 208 21.78 -6.99 -7.54
N GLY A 209 20.81 -7.81 -7.93
CA GLY A 209 19.67 -8.19 -7.12
C GLY A 209 18.39 -7.48 -7.55
N GLU A 210 17.40 -7.52 -6.68
CA GLU A 210 16.10 -6.90 -6.93
C GLU A 210 16.15 -5.40 -6.63
N VAL A 211 15.58 -4.59 -7.55
CA VAL A 211 15.39 -3.14 -7.40
C VAL A 211 13.90 -2.85 -7.22
N ASP A 212 13.56 -1.76 -6.53
CA ASP A 212 12.17 -1.47 -6.19
C ASP A 212 11.33 -1.19 -7.44
N MET A 213 11.80 -0.30 -8.30
CA MET A 213 11.10 0.03 -9.56
C MET A 213 12.07 0.43 -10.66
N ILE A 214 11.68 0.19 -11.92
CA ILE A 214 12.33 0.74 -13.10
C ILE A 214 11.30 1.53 -13.91
N ILE A 215 11.69 2.73 -14.35
CA ILE A 215 10.94 3.54 -15.30
C ILE A 215 11.78 3.78 -16.56
N LEU A 216 11.12 3.91 -17.71
CA LEU A 216 11.77 4.21 -18.99
C LEU A 216 12.91 3.22 -19.35
N ASP A 217 12.81 1.97 -18.90
CA ASP A 217 13.72 0.85 -19.13
C ASP A 217 15.12 0.98 -18.49
N PHE A 218 15.53 2.17 -18.02
CA PHE A 218 16.89 2.40 -17.53
C PHE A 218 17.03 3.30 -16.31
N ILE A 219 15.94 3.87 -15.78
CA ILE A 219 15.98 4.65 -14.53
C ILE A 219 15.46 3.78 -13.40
N VAL A 220 16.32 3.43 -12.49
CA VAL A 220 16.00 2.71 -11.25
C VAL A 220 15.55 3.73 -10.22
N ILE A 221 14.39 3.48 -9.64
CA ILE A 221 13.85 4.22 -8.49
C ILE A 221 13.96 3.30 -7.28
N GLU A 222 14.65 3.72 -6.26
CA GLU A 222 14.77 3.07 -4.95
C GLU A 222 14.14 3.97 -3.90
N VAL A 223 13.29 3.41 -3.05
CA VAL A 223 12.62 4.16 -1.99
C VAL A 223 13.00 3.59 -0.63
N ASP A 224 13.82 4.33 0.10
CA ASP A 224 14.30 3.92 1.41
C ASP A 224 13.28 4.31 2.49
N GLY A 225 12.86 3.34 3.29
CA GLY A 225 12.08 3.60 4.52
C GLY A 225 12.88 4.43 5.52
N TRP A 226 12.33 4.63 6.71
CA TRP A 226 12.95 5.39 7.79
C TRP A 226 14.44 5.06 7.95
N ALA A 227 15.25 6.13 8.06
CA ALA A 227 16.71 6.09 8.13
C ALA A 227 17.21 5.00 9.09
N PHE A 228 17.58 3.87 8.54
CA PHE A 228 18.39 2.90 9.24
C PHE A 228 19.79 3.52 9.40
N HIS A 229 20.32 3.47 10.63
CA HIS A 229 21.75 3.62 10.85
C HIS A 229 22.43 2.46 10.12
N SER A 230 22.67 2.62 8.82
CA SER A 230 23.34 1.61 8.01
C SER A 230 24.75 1.43 8.55
N SER A 231 25.14 0.18 8.81
CA SER A 231 26.51 -0.14 9.18
C SER A 231 27.47 0.23 8.04
N LYS A 232 28.76 0.38 8.35
CA LYS A 232 29.78 0.67 7.35
C LYS A 232 29.75 -0.38 6.23
N GLU A 233 29.57 -1.66 6.59
CA GLU A 233 29.50 -2.80 5.67
C GLU A 233 28.28 -2.70 4.74
N GLN A 234 27.13 -2.27 5.25
CA GLN A 234 25.94 -2.08 4.42
C GLN A 234 26.15 -0.97 3.41
N ARG A 235 26.70 0.17 3.84
CA ARG A 235 27.03 1.30 2.95
C ARG A 235 28.01 0.92 1.85
N GLU A 236 29.03 0.07 2.15
CA GLU A 236 29.96 -0.42 1.14
C GLU A 236 29.29 -1.34 0.11
N LYS A 237 28.31 -2.16 0.54
CA LYS A 237 27.50 -2.98 -0.37
C LYS A 237 26.65 -2.12 -1.28
N ASP A 238 25.97 -1.11 -0.75
CA ASP A 238 25.12 -0.19 -1.51
C ASP A 238 25.95 0.55 -2.58
N LEU A 239 27.11 1.06 -2.21
CA LEU A 239 28.04 1.70 -3.17
C LEU A 239 28.56 0.75 -4.26
N LYS A 240 28.74 -0.54 -3.97
CA LYS A 240 29.11 -1.55 -5.00
C LYS A 240 27.93 -1.82 -5.93
N ARG A 241 26.72 -1.92 -5.37
CA ARG A 241 25.47 -2.13 -6.10
C ARG A 241 25.21 -0.96 -7.06
N ASP A 242 25.35 0.29 -6.61
CA ASP A 242 25.17 1.48 -7.45
C ASP A 242 26.15 1.53 -8.61
N ARG A 243 27.42 1.19 -8.36
CA ARG A 243 28.42 1.12 -9.44
C ARG A 243 28.12 0.04 -10.47
N GLU A 244 27.57 -1.09 -10.04
CA GLU A 244 27.18 -2.17 -10.94
C GLU A 244 25.96 -1.78 -11.77
N LEU A 245 24.97 -1.12 -11.19
CA LEU A 245 23.85 -0.54 -11.90
C LEU A 245 24.28 0.45 -12.98
N LEU A 246 25.19 1.37 -12.61
CA LEU A 246 25.75 2.34 -13.55
C LEU A 246 26.51 1.67 -14.72
N ARG A 247 27.33 0.62 -14.44
CA ARG A 247 28.03 -0.12 -15.51
C ARG A 247 27.09 -0.80 -16.48
N ARG A 248 25.89 -1.13 -16.03
CA ARG A 248 24.81 -1.73 -16.83
C ARG A 248 23.93 -0.69 -17.54
N GLY A 249 24.26 0.59 -17.39
CA GLY A 249 23.53 1.68 -18.05
C GLY A 249 22.31 2.19 -17.27
N TYR A 250 22.14 1.78 -16.03
CA TYR A 250 21.06 2.30 -15.20
C TYR A 250 21.45 3.59 -14.50
N VAL A 251 20.53 4.54 -14.47
CA VAL A 251 20.58 5.72 -13.60
C VAL A 251 19.78 5.42 -12.33
N VAL A 252 20.37 5.63 -11.16
CA VAL A 252 19.72 5.32 -9.88
C VAL A 252 19.27 6.62 -9.22
N LEU A 253 17.98 6.69 -8.89
CA LEU A 253 17.38 7.76 -8.10
C LEU A 253 16.90 7.16 -6.77
N ARG A 254 17.39 7.71 -5.65
CA ARG A 254 17.02 7.26 -4.31
C ARG A 254 16.19 8.33 -3.63
N PHE A 255 15.09 7.91 -3.02
CA PHE A 255 14.19 8.79 -2.31
C PHE A 255 13.90 8.22 -0.91
N THR A 256 13.86 9.12 0.06
CA THR A 256 13.50 8.81 1.44
C THR A 256 11.98 8.79 1.63
N TYR A 257 11.55 8.34 2.81
CA TYR A 257 10.15 8.45 3.22
C TYR A 257 9.65 9.91 3.12
N ASP A 258 10.45 10.86 3.61
CA ASP A 258 10.07 12.27 3.61
C ASP A 258 9.93 12.83 2.18
N ASP A 259 10.82 12.47 1.26
CA ASP A 259 10.73 12.88 -0.14
C ASP A 259 9.42 12.44 -0.79
N VAL A 260 9.03 11.19 -0.55
CA VAL A 260 7.78 10.62 -1.10
C VAL A 260 6.55 11.29 -0.47
N MET A 261 6.57 11.53 0.83
CA MET A 261 5.41 12.03 1.56
C MET A 261 5.22 13.55 1.47
N ASN A 262 6.31 14.32 1.34
CA ASN A 262 6.28 15.78 1.27
C ASN A 262 6.12 16.35 -0.15
N GLY A 263 6.10 15.49 -1.18
CA GLY A 263 5.94 15.88 -2.57
C GLY A 263 7.24 16.22 -3.30
N ASP A 264 8.40 16.07 -2.67
CA ASP A 264 9.71 16.25 -3.31
C ASP A 264 9.91 15.19 -4.41
N PHE A 265 9.49 13.96 -4.18
CA PHE A 265 9.49 12.90 -5.18
C PHE A 265 8.75 13.31 -6.46
N ALA A 266 7.53 13.86 -6.32
CA ALA A 266 6.71 14.28 -7.45
C ALA A 266 7.31 15.45 -8.24
N ARG A 267 8.13 16.28 -7.59
CA ARG A 267 8.86 17.39 -8.22
C ARG A 267 10.15 16.92 -8.89
N GLU A 268 10.94 16.09 -8.21
CA GLU A 268 12.30 15.75 -8.62
C GLU A 268 12.33 14.66 -9.70
N VAL A 269 11.40 13.71 -9.72
CA VAL A 269 11.37 12.65 -10.76
C VAL A 269 11.23 13.25 -12.15
N PRO A 270 10.26 14.13 -12.46
CA PRO A 270 10.15 14.74 -13.80
C PRO A 270 11.38 15.56 -14.20
N GLU A 271 12.00 16.28 -13.25
CA GLU A 271 13.21 17.07 -13.50
C GLU A 271 14.39 16.14 -13.82
N SER A 272 14.58 15.07 -13.06
CA SER A 272 15.61 14.06 -13.29
C SER A 272 15.42 13.35 -14.64
N VAL A 273 14.20 12.96 -14.97
CA VAL A 273 13.86 12.36 -16.26
C VAL A 273 14.19 13.32 -17.41
N LYS A 274 13.86 14.60 -17.28
CA LYS A 274 14.19 15.62 -18.28
C LYS A 274 15.71 15.80 -18.44
N ALA A 275 16.45 15.84 -17.33
CA ALA A 275 17.90 15.96 -17.34
C ALA A 275 18.57 14.76 -18.03
N VAL A 276 18.15 13.53 -17.69
CA VAL A 276 18.67 12.31 -18.30
C VAL A 276 18.36 12.25 -19.78
N ARG A 277 17.12 12.60 -20.21
CA ARG A 277 16.76 12.72 -21.63
C ARG A 277 17.63 13.74 -22.36
N GLY A 278 17.91 14.87 -21.73
CA GLY A 278 18.81 15.89 -22.30
C GLY A 278 20.23 15.37 -22.52
N LEU A 279 20.77 14.57 -21.60
CA LEU A 279 22.07 13.91 -21.76
C LEU A 279 22.09 12.90 -22.92
N VAL A 280 21.05 12.10 -23.05
CA VAL A 280 20.89 11.14 -24.16
C VAL A 280 20.85 11.87 -25.51
N LEU A 281 20.04 12.91 -25.65
CA LEU A 281 19.95 13.69 -26.89
C LEU A 281 21.26 14.40 -27.24
N HIS A 282 22.05 14.88 -26.25
CA HIS A 282 23.37 15.47 -26.49
C HIS A 282 24.39 14.45 -26.98
N ALA A 283 24.35 13.23 -26.42
CA ALA A 283 25.19 12.12 -26.88
C ALA A 283 24.88 11.72 -28.32
N GLU A 284 23.61 11.71 -28.72
CA GLU A 284 23.17 11.47 -30.10
C GLU A 284 23.65 12.54 -31.09
N ALA A 285 23.55 13.80 -30.69
CA ALA A 285 23.99 14.93 -31.53
C ALA A 285 25.50 14.99 -31.73
N GLY A 286 26.27 14.47 -30.76
CA GLY A 286 27.75 14.39 -30.79
C GLY A 286 28.31 13.16 -31.50
N GLY A 287 27.50 12.26 -32.01
CA GLY A 287 27.93 11.07 -32.77
C GLY A 287 28.61 9.98 -31.93
N LEU A 288 28.44 9.97 -30.60
CA LEU A 288 29.05 9.00 -29.71
C LEU A 288 28.00 8.42 -28.74
N VAL A 289 27.88 7.11 -28.76
CA VAL A 289 27.29 6.19 -27.78
C VAL A 289 25.76 6.10 -27.74
N TRP A 290 25.24 4.97 -28.24
CA TRP A 290 23.86 4.52 -28.07
C TRP A 290 23.76 3.53 -26.92
N PHE A 291 22.79 3.79 -26.01
CA PHE A 291 22.33 2.78 -25.06
C PHE A 291 21.14 2.04 -25.67
N CYS A 292 21.30 0.79 -26.02
CA CYS A 292 20.21 -0.12 -26.33
C CYS A 292 20.09 -1.14 -25.21
N GLY A 293 19.06 -1.02 -24.39
CA GLY A 293 18.58 -2.02 -23.44
C GLY A 293 19.59 -2.62 -22.43
N PRO A 294 19.14 -3.31 -21.43
CA PRO A 294 20.00 -3.87 -20.39
C PRO A 294 20.94 -4.93 -20.98
N GLY A 295 22.22 -4.62 -21.07
CA GLY A 295 23.27 -5.59 -21.26
C GLY A 295 24.13 -5.55 -22.52
N VAL A 296 23.93 -4.65 -23.48
CA VAL A 296 24.80 -4.61 -24.68
C VAL A 296 25.15 -3.18 -25.08
N LEU A 297 26.40 -2.81 -24.88
CA LEU A 297 27.03 -1.66 -25.51
C LEU A 297 27.35 -2.06 -26.96
N ARG A 298 26.58 -1.65 -27.92
CA ARG A 298 26.95 -1.78 -29.34
C ARG A 298 27.25 -0.42 -29.92
N VAL A 299 28.48 -0.18 -30.28
CA VAL A 299 28.91 0.85 -31.20
C VAL A 299 28.43 0.44 -32.59
N VAL A 300 27.36 0.99 -33.09
CA VAL A 300 26.88 0.74 -34.45
C VAL A 300 26.90 2.07 -35.17
N GLY A 301 27.62 2.13 -36.26
CA GLY A 301 27.61 3.29 -37.16
C GLY A 301 26.17 3.59 -37.60
N CYS A 302 25.80 4.84 -37.46
CA CYS A 302 24.44 5.32 -37.68
C CYS A 302 24.05 5.23 -39.17
N TYR A 303 23.13 4.33 -39.52
CA TYR A 303 22.33 4.47 -40.73
C TYR A 303 21.09 5.29 -40.41
N TRP A 304 20.88 6.36 -41.10
CA TRP A 304 19.80 7.36 -40.97
C TRP A 304 18.38 6.80 -40.79
N TRP A 305 18.17 5.56 -41.08
CA TRP A 305 16.86 4.91 -41.10
C TRP A 305 16.33 4.49 -39.71
N CYS A 306 17.20 4.17 -38.76
CA CYS A 306 16.78 3.81 -37.38
C CYS A 306 16.31 5.02 -36.57
N CYS A 307 16.88 6.21 -36.79
CA CYS A 307 16.57 7.42 -36.04
C CYS A 307 15.13 7.93 -36.19
N ALA A 308 14.50 7.72 -37.37
CA ALA A 308 13.17 8.20 -37.62
C ALA A 308 12.08 7.42 -36.83
N HIS A 309 12.26 6.10 -36.63
CA HIS A 309 11.29 5.25 -35.94
C HIS A 309 11.35 5.45 -34.41
N TRP A 310 12.54 5.65 -33.86
CA TRP A 310 12.71 5.94 -32.43
C TRP A 310 12.18 7.31 -32.02
N ARG A 311 12.31 8.30 -32.88
CA ARG A 311 11.82 9.65 -32.62
C ARG A 311 10.29 9.69 -32.46
N ALA A 312 9.54 8.88 -33.22
CA ALA A 312 8.08 8.78 -33.12
C ALA A 312 7.64 8.13 -31.79
N TYR A 313 8.34 7.09 -31.34
CA TYR A 313 8.04 6.39 -30.10
C TYR A 313 8.26 7.27 -28.86
N TRP A 314 9.30 8.15 -28.91
CA TRP A 314 9.69 8.98 -27.77
C TRP A 314 8.97 10.34 -27.69
N LEU A 315 8.40 10.82 -28.79
CA LEU A 315 7.72 12.10 -28.84
C LEU A 315 6.19 12.00 -28.77
N GLY A 316 5.63 10.80 -28.65
CA GLY A 316 4.20 10.57 -28.51
C GLY A 316 3.41 10.84 -29.79
N GLU A 317 4.07 10.85 -30.95
CA GLU A 317 3.41 11.01 -32.26
C GLU A 317 2.82 9.67 -32.73
N SER A 318 1.54 9.66 -33.08
CA SER A 318 0.80 8.50 -33.53
C SER A 318 1.45 7.86 -34.77
N GLN A 319 1.68 6.56 -34.70
CA GLN A 319 2.27 5.75 -35.77
C GLN A 319 1.47 5.85 -37.09
N PRO A 320 2.10 6.06 -38.22
CA PRO A 320 1.48 5.75 -39.50
C PRO A 320 1.54 4.23 -39.76
N SER A 321 0.37 3.65 -39.99
CA SER A 321 0.21 2.25 -40.40
C SER A 321 0.95 1.97 -41.72
N ALA A 322 2.08 1.29 -41.64
CA ALA A 322 2.72 0.71 -42.83
C ALA A 322 3.37 -0.63 -42.47
N LEU A 323 2.74 -1.69 -42.95
CA LEU A 323 3.26 -3.04 -43.09
C LEU A 323 4.54 -3.02 -43.98
N TRP A 324 5.67 -3.47 -43.46
CA TRP A 324 6.79 -3.95 -44.28
C TRP A 324 7.45 -5.15 -43.65
N GLY A 325 7.43 -6.25 -44.40
CA GLY A 325 8.09 -7.50 -44.02
C GLY A 325 9.61 -7.35 -44.10
N CYS A 326 10.32 -7.86 -43.10
CA CYS A 326 11.75 -8.12 -43.15
C CYS A 326 11.98 -9.49 -43.80
N SER A 327 12.45 -9.49 -45.05
CA SER A 327 13.14 -10.69 -45.61
C SER A 327 14.62 -10.62 -45.28
N SER A 328 15.12 -11.72 -44.79
CA SER A 328 16.53 -12.04 -44.51
C SER A 328 17.46 -11.84 -45.71
N LEU A 329 18.55 -11.17 -45.47
CA LEU A 329 19.89 -11.45 -46.03
C LEU A 329 20.94 -11.29 -44.92
#